data_47bf37395af496450b2fcccdf520b5ca
#
_entry.id   47bf37395af496450b2fcccdf520b5ca
#
_cell.length_a   1.000
_cell.length_b   1.000
_cell.length_c   1.000
_cell.angle_alpha   90.00
_cell.angle_beta   90.00
_cell.angle_gamma   90.00
#
_symmetry.space_group_name_H-M   'P 1'
#
loop_
_entity.id
_entity.type
_entity.pdbx_description
1 polymer ?
#
loop_
_entity_poly.entity_id
_entity_poly.type
_entity_poly.pdbx_seq_one_letter_code
_entity_poly.pdbx_strand_id
1 'polypeptide(L)'
;EISECDWSSDVCSSDLAFKKALHIIRGAYAFALMDAEDPSTIYVAKNKSPLLIGLGDGYNMVCSDAMAMIRETNQYMEIHDQELVIVKADSVEVQDYDGNVKERDSYTAELDLSDIGKGTYPYYMLKEIDEQPTVMRKLIQAYTDESGQVVVDPAIIKAVQEADRIYILAAGTSYHAGFASKKMLEELTDTPVELGISSEWGYGMPLLSKKPLFIFISQSGETADSRQVLVKANEMGIPSLTVTNVPGSTLSREADMTMLLHAGPEIAVASTKAYTAQIAALAFLAKAVGEANGNEKAKAFDLVHELSIVAQSIESTLSEKEVIDEKVRGLLETTRNAFYIGRGQDYYVAMEASLKLKEISYIQCEGFAAGELKHGTIALIEDGTPVIALLSDPVLASHTRGNIQEVAARGAHVLTIAEENVAKETDDLVLTAVHPYLSPISMVVPTQLIAYFATLHRGLDVDKPRNLAKSVTVE
;
A
#
# COMPACT_ATOMS: atom_id res chain seq x y z
N GLU A 1 21.00 -4.34 -31.88
CA GLU A 1 22.15 -4.91 -32.59
C GLU A 1 23.44 -4.43 -31.93
N ILE A 2 24.01 -5.25 -31.05
CA ILE A 2 25.37 -5.10 -30.52
C ILE A 2 26.25 -5.84 -31.54
N SER A 3 26.53 -5.23 -32.67
CA SER A 3 27.51 -5.73 -33.62
C SER A 3 28.69 -4.79 -33.62
N GLU A 4 29.85 -5.33 -33.34
CA GLU A 4 31.22 -4.83 -33.36
C GLU A 4 31.90 -4.75 -32.01
N CYS A 5 31.98 -5.87 -31.32
CA CYS A 5 33.20 -6.20 -30.59
C CYS A 5 34.12 -6.94 -31.56
N ASP A 6 35.28 -6.39 -31.83
CA ASP A 6 36.33 -7.07 -32.57
C ASP A 6 36.84 -8.25 -31.75
N TRP A 7 36.43 -9.45 -32.09
CA TRP A 7 36.70 -10.71 -31.40
C TRP A 7 38.12 -11.26 -31.63
N SER A 8 39.04 -10.47 -32.16
CA SER A 8 40.29 -11.03 -32.67
C SER A 8 41.55 -10.91 -31.81
N SER A 9 41.54 -10.28 -30.63
CA SER A 9 42.78 -10.27 -29.83
C SER A 9 42.73 -9.99 -28.33
N ASP A 10 41.56 -9.64 -27.74
CA ASP A 10 41.45 -9.51 -26.27
C ASP A 10 40.26 -10.33 -25.79
N VAL A 11 40.52 -11.32 -24.92
CA VAL A 11 39.50 -12.02 -24.16
C VAL A 11 38.78 -10.96 -23.32
N CYS A 12 37.69 -10.42 -23.87
CA CYS A 12 36.86 -9.47 -23.16
C CYS A 12 36.10 -10.29 -22.11
N SER A 13 36.53 -10.25 -20.83
CA SER A 13 35.83 -10.90 -19.75
C SER A 13 34.39 -10.34 -19.66
N SER A 14 33.46 -11.19 -19.23
CA SER A 14 32.02 -10.85 -19.20
C SER A 14 31.73 -9.59 -18.38
N ASP A 15 32.50 -9.33 -17.30
CA ASP A 15 32.43 -8.11 -16.50
C ASP A 15 32.79 -6.87 -17.31
N LEU A 16 33.84 -6.94 -18.16
CA LEU A 16 34.28 -5.81 -18.98
C LEU A 16 33.25 -5.49 -20.08
N ALA A 17 32.69 -6.53 -20.72
CA ALA A 17 31.65 -6.38 -21.72
C ALA A 17 30.37 -5.76 -21.09
N PHE A 18 29.99 -6.22 -19.92
CA PHE A 18 28.84 -5.72 -19.19
C PHE A 18 29.05 -4.27 -18.75
N LYS A 19 30.21 -3.90 -18.18
CA LYS A 19 30.58 -2.51 -17.87
C LYS A 19 30.44 -1.58 -19.06
N LYS A 20 30.96 -1.97 -20.23
CA LYS A 20 30.83 -1.18 -21.46
C LYS A 20 29.36 -0.97 -21.86
N ALA A 21 28.52 -2.00 -21.73
CA ALA A 21 27.09 -1.89 -21.99
C ALA A 21 26.40 -0.94 -21.00
N LEU A 22 26.71 -1.00 -19.72
CA LEU A 22 26.13 -0.14 -18.67
C LEU A 22 26.41 1.36 -18.89
N HIS A 23 27.55 1.72 -19.48
CA HIS A 23 27.83 3.12 -19.84
C HIS A 23 26.93 3.65 -20.98
N ILE A 24 26.35 2.77 -21.79
CA ILE A 24 25.54 3.13 -22.95
C ILE A 24 24.04 3.11 -22.62
N ILE A 25 23.61 2.16 -21.79
CA ILE A 25 22.20 1.95 -21.43
C ILE A 25 21.67 3.17 -20.66
N ARG A 26 20.44 3.58 -20.98
CA ARG A 26 19.72 4.68 -20.32
C ARG A 26 18.36 4.19 -19.82
N GLY A 27 17.81 4.90 -18.84
CA GLY A 27 16.51 4.58 -18.25
C GLY A 27 16.62 3.74 -16.99
N ALA A 28 15.47 3.27 -16.48
CA ALA A 28 15.39 2.39 -15.31
C ALA A 28 15.69 0.95 -15.72
N TYR A 29 16.50 0.25 -14.94
CA TYR A 29 16.80 -1.16 -15.16
C TYR A 29 17.31 -1.86 -13.89
N ALA A 30 17.13 -3.16 -13.84
CA ALA A 30 17.78 -4.09 -12.92
C ALA A 30 18.19 -5.32 -13.72
N PHE A 31 19.48 -5.60 -13.77
CA PHE A 31 20.05 -6.71 -14.54
C PHE A 31 20.73 -7.71 -13.64
N ALA A 32 20.54 -8.99 -13.94
CA ALA A 32 21.37 -10.08 -13.48
C ALA A 32 21.86 -10.87 -14.70
N LEU A 33 23.18 -10.89 -14.93
CA LEU A 33 23.82 -11.53 -16.05
C LEU A 33 24.64 -12.73 -15.55
N MET A 34 24.47 -13.87 -16.18
CA MET A 34 25.32 -15.05 -16.01
C MET A 34 26.04 -15.38 -17.31
N ASP A 35 27.31 -15.72 -17.19
CA ASP A 35 28.09 -16.25 -18.30
C ASP A 35 27.96 -17.78 -18.36
N ALA A 36 27.68 -18.33 -19.53
CA ALA A 36 27.59 -19.78 -19.71
C ALA A 36 28.94 -20.49 -19.49
N GLU A 37 30.07 -19.80 -19.68
CA GLU A 37 31.42 -20.31 -19.45
C GLU A 37 31.88 -20.15 -17.99
N ASP A 38 31.25 -19.22 -17.21
CA ASP A 38 31.44 -19.06 -15.76
C ASP A 38 30.10 -19.01 -15.02
N PRO A 39 29.41 -20.15 -14.83
CA PRO A 39 28.11 -20.19 -14.16
C PRO A 39 28.19 -19.98 -12.62
N SER A 40 29.40 -19.81 -12.09
CA SER A 40 29.61 -19.55 -10.65
C SER A 40 29.50 -18.08 -10.27
N THR A 41 29.40 -17.20 -11.26
CA THR A 41 29.38 -15.74 -11.05
C THR A 41 28.10 -15.13 -11.65
N ILE A 42 27.44 -14.25 -10.88
CA ILE A 42 26.34 -13.41 -11.35
C ILE A 42 26.80 -11.94 -11.31
N TYR A 43 26.72 -11.28 -12.43
CA TYR A 43 26.98 -9.83 -12.55
C TYR A 43 25.68 -9.08 -12.43
N VAL A 44 25.58 -8.14 -11.50
CA VAL A 44 24.35 -7.46 -11.14
C VAL A 44 24.55 -5.95 -11.28
N ALA A 45 23.61 -5.27 -11.90
CA ALA A 45 23.61 -3.81 -11.96
C ALA A 45 22.19 -3.26 -11.96
N LYS A 46 22.00 -2.08 -11.39
CA LYS A 46 20.73 -1.39 -11.42
C LYS A 46 20.87 0.10 -11.70
N ASN A 47 19.80 0.70 -12.15
CA ASN A 47 19.61 2.14 -12.19
C ASN A 47 18.14 2.46 -11.95
N LYS A 48 17.84 3.25 -10.93
CA LYS A 48 16.49 3.66 -10.51
C LYS A 48 15.52 2.54 -10.12
N SER A 49 15.80 1.28 -10.47
CA SER A 49 15.00 0.12 -10.05
C SER A 49 15.54 -0.45 -8.72
N PRO A 50 14.69 -0.97 -7.82
CA PRO A 50 15.16 -1.61 -6.60
C PRO A 50 15.86 -2.95 -6.91
N LEU A 51 16.97 -3.20 -6.23
CA LEU A 51 17.70 -4.46 -6.28
C LEU A 51 18.62 -4.56 -5.07
N LEU A 52 18.68 -5.71 -4.43
CA LEU A 52 19.53 -5.97 -3.26
C LEU A 52 20.10 -7.38 -3.28
N ILE A 53 21.15 -7.58 -2.52
CA ILE A 53 21.80 -8.89 -2.33
C ILE A 53 21.38 -9.44 -0.97
N GLY A 54 20.89 -10.68 -0.95
CA GLY A 54 20.74 -11.48 0.26
C GLY A 54 22.02 -12.29 0.52
N LEU A 55 22.60 -12.14 1.70
CA LEU A 55 23.82 -12.82 2.11
C LEU A 55 23.48 -14.09 2.90
N GLY A 56 23.86 -15.24 2.40
CA GLY A 56 23.65 -16.55 3.02
C GLY A 56 24.96 -17.24 3.40
N ASP A 57 24.87 -18.38 4.06
CA ASP A 57 26.02 -19.22 4.37
C ASP A 57 26.28 -20.21 3.21
N GLY A 58 27.32 -19.93 2.44
CA GLY A 58 27.69 -20.72 1.24
C GLY A 58 26.82 -20.43 0.00
N TYR A 59 26.02 -19.38 0.02
CA TYR A 59 25.26 -18.88 -1.13
C TYR A 59 24.91 -17.40 -0.97
N ASN A 60 24.72 -16.71 -2.08
CA ASN A 60 24.18 -15.37 -2.10
C ASN A 60 23.00 -15.28 -3.08
N MET A 61 22.08 -14.38 -2.85
CA MET A 61 20.85 -14.22 -3.63
C MET A 61 20.71 -12.80 -4.16
N VAL A 62 20.02 -12.65 -5.28
CA VAL A 62 19.71 -11.34 -5.89
C VAL A 62 18.20 -11.21 -6.04
N CYS A 63 17.62 -10.16 -5.52
CA CYS A 63 16.19 -9.91 -5.66
C CYS A 63 15.87 -8.41 -5.57
N SER A 64 14.71 -8.02 -6.09
CA SER A 64 14.22 -6.63 -5.99
C SER A 64 13.53 -6.32 -4.66
N ASP A 65 13.22 -7.33 -3.84
CA ASP A 65 12.49 -7.19 -2.59
C ASP A 65 13.07 -8.12 -1.52
N ALA A 66 13.40 -7.57 -0.35
CA ALA A 66 13.91 -8.32 0.80
C ALA A 66 12.96 -9.44 1.25
N MET A 67 11.65 -9.20 1.16
CA MET A 67 10.63 -10.18 1.56
C MET A 67 10.69 -11.47 0.74
N ALA A 68 11.11 -11.40 -0.53
CA ALA A 68 11.25 -12.58 -1.37
C ALA A 68 12.36 -13.52 -0.88
N MET A 69 13.38 -13.00 -0.19
CA MET A 69 14.55 -13.74 0.29
C MET A 69 14.51 -14.07 1.79
N ILE A 70 13.57 -13.52 2.55
CA ILE A 70 13.57 -13.55 4.03
C ILE A 70 13.55 -14.96 4.63
N ARG A 71 13.02 -15.95 3.92
CA ARG A 71 13.03 -17.35 4.35
C ARG A 71 14.41 -18.00 4.31
N GLU A 72 15.27 -17.47 3.45
CA GLU A 72 16.62 -18.01 3.20
C GLU A 72 17.66 -17.21 3.98
N THR A 73 17.53 -15.86 4.03
CA THR A 73 18.42 -15.00 4.78
C THR A 73 17.72 -13.71 5.22
N ASN A 74 18.13 -13.16 6.37
CA ASN A 74 17.75 -11.85 6.84
C ASN A 74 18.91 -10.83 6.80
N GLN A 75 20.05 -11.24 6.21
CA GLN A 75 21.21 -10.36 6.01
C GLN A 75 21.19 -9.82 4.59
N TYR A 76 21.19 -8.51 4.44
CA TYR A 76 21.11 -7.87 3.14
C TYR A 76 22.22 -6.87 2.91
N MET A 77 22.61 -6.73 1.64
CA MET A 77 23.51 -5.66 1.16
C MET A 77 22.79 -4.88 0.07
N GLU A 78 22.82 -3.56 0.20
CA GLU A 78 22.19 -2.66 -0.74
C GLU A 78 23.07 -2.40 -1.96
N ILE A 79 22.45 -2.28 -3.13
CA ILE A 79 23.09 -1.83 -4.38
C ILE A 79 22.60 -0.42 -4.69
N HIS A 80 23.53 0.49 -4.98
CA HIS A 80 23.18 1.84 -5.43
C HIS A 80 23.13 1.92 -6.97
N ASP A 81 22.55 3.01 -7.46
CA ASP A 81 22.55 3.29 -8.91
C ASP A 81 23.98 3.49 -9.40
N GLN A 82 24.27 3.03 -10.62
CA GLN A 82 25.59 3.09 -11.25
C GLN A 82 26.66 2.21 -10.57
N GLU A 83 26.25 1.17 -9.86
CA GLU A 83 27.14 0.14 -9.32
C GLU A 83 26.99 -1.18 -10.11
N LEU A 84 28.10 -1.88 -10.27
CA LEU A 84 28.20 -3.25 -10.73
C LEU A 84 28.56 -4.12 -9.52
N VAL A 85 27.79 -5.17 -9.29
CA VAL A 85 28.04 -6.12 -8.20
C VAL A 85 28.38 -7.48 -8.79
N ILE A 86 29.48 -8.05 -8.35
CA ILE A 86 29.92 -9.39 -8.70
C ILE A 86 29.56 -10.32 -7.54
N VAL A 87 28.58 -11.19 -7.78
CA VAL A 87 28.02 -12.09 -6.77
C VAL A 87 28.47 -13.50 -7.06
N LYS A 88 29.13 -14.12 -6.07
CA LYS A 88 29.52 -15.54 -6.02
C LYS A 88 28.90 -16.19 -4.79
N ALA A 89 28.98 -17.49 -4.70
CA ALA A 89 28.41 -18.23 -3.58
C ALA A 89 29.00 -17.80 -2.22
N ASP A 90 30.27 -17.44 -2.19
CA ASP A 90 31.05 -17.13 -0.98
C ASP A 90 31.49 -15.66 -0.87
N SER A 91 31.21 -14.84 -1.85
CA SER A 91 31.67 -13.44 -1.90
C SER A 91 30.75 -12.52 -2.70
N VAL A 92 30.75 -11.25 -2.31
CA VAL A 92 30.07 -10.15 -3.01
C VAL A 92 31.06 -9.00 -3.11
N GLU A 93 31.30 -8.52 -4.33
CA GLU A 93 32.16 -7.38 -4.60
C GLU A 93 31.37 -6.29 -5.30
N VAL A 94 31.37 -5.07 -4.77
CA VAL A 94 30.72 -3.90 -5.34
C VAL A 94 31.75 -3.01 -6.00
N GLN A 95 31.48 -2.58 -7.23
CA GLN A 95 32.32 -1.69 -8.03
C GLN A 95 31.48 -0.56 -8.64
N ASP A 96 32.08 0.57 -8.94
CA ASP A 96 31.48 1.52 -9.89
C ASP A 96 31.69 1.00 -11.34
N TYR A 97 31.08 1.67 -12.33
CA TYR A 97 31.22 1.26 -13.73
C TYR A 97 32.65 1.43 -14.29
N ASP A 98 33.50 2.21 -13.61
CA ASP A 98 34.92 2.36 -13.94
C ASP A 98 35.78 1.26 -13.33
N GLY A 99 35.19 0.39 -12.48
CA GLY A 99 35.85 -0.75 -11.84
C GLY A 99 36.51 -0.42 -10.50
N ASN A 100 36.24 0.74 -9.89
CA ASN A 100 36.74 1.03 -8.55
C ASN A 100 35.87 0.30 -7.51
N VAL A 101 36.52 -0.50 -6.68
CA VAL A 101 35.84 -1.25 -5.60
C VAL A 101 35.28 -0.28 -4.56
N LYS A 102 34.06 -0.53 -4.14
CA LYS A 102 33.33 0.20 -3.08
C LYS A 102 33.10 -0.70 -1.89
N GLU A 103 33.44 -0.22 -0.72
CA GLU A 103 33.03 -0.90 0.52
C GLU A 103 31.53 -0.70 0.75
N ARG A 104 30.86 -1.77 1.18
CA ARG A 104 29.42 -1.78 1.41
C ARG A 104 29.09 -2.56 2.67
N ASP A 105 28.42 -1.91 3.62
CA ASP A 105 27.94 -2.58 4.82
C ASP A 105 26.69 -3.42 4.53
N SER A 106 26.59 -4.55 5.22
CA SER A 106 25.36 -5.33 5.28
C SER A 106 24.53 -4.93 6.48
N TYR A 107 23.22 -5.15 6.40
CA TYR A 107 22.29 -4.94 7.50
C TYR A 107 21.43 -6.17 7.74
N THR A 108 20.95 -6.32 8.99
CA THR A 108 20.02 -7.37 9.37
C THR A 108 18.59 -6.81 9.32
N ALA A 109 17.71 -7.42 8.56
CA ALA A 109 16.29 -7.08 8.62
C ALA A 109 15.68 -7.68 9.88
N GLU A 110 15.06 -6.83 10.70
CA GLU A 110 14.31 -7.23 11.89
C GLU A 110 12.90 -7.68 11.50
N LEU A 111 12.78 -8.92 11.00
CA LEU A 111 11.51 -9.53 10.64
C LEU A 111 11.38 -10.88 11.36
N ASP A 112 10.24 -11.10 12.02
CA ASP A 112 9.97 -12.40 12.67
C ASP A 112 9.56 -13.44 11.63
N LEU A 113 10.37 -14.47 11.47
CA LEU A 113 10.10 -15.58 10.55
C LEU A 113 8.81 -16.34 10.88
N SER A 114 8.36 -16.31 12.13
CA SER A 114 7.10 -16.96 12.54
C SER A 114 5.89 -16.31 11.90
N ASP A 115 5.95 -15.01 11.57
CA ASP A 115 4.87 -14.25 10.96
C ASP A 115 4.68 -14.55 9.46
N ILE A 116 5.68 -15.13 8.79
CA ILE A 116 5.67 -15.41 7.35
C ILE A 116 4.84 -16.65 7.01
N GLY A 117 4.66 -17.56 7.95
CA GLY A 117 3.90 -18.78 7.74
C GLY A 117 2.41 -18.52 7.52
N LYS A 118 1.80 -19.28 6.61
CA LYS A 118 0.33 -19.25 6.39
C LYS A 118 -0.46 -19.83 7.58
N GLY A 119 0.22 -20.63 8.42
CA GLY A 119 -0.43 -21.28 9.55
C GLY A 119 -1.55 -22.23 9.11
N THR A 120 -2.68 -22.18 9.80
CA THR A 120 -3.88 -22.99 9.52
C THR A 120 -4.79 -22.37 8.45
N TYR A 121 -4.49 -21.19 7.98
CA TYR A 121 -5.30 -20.49 6.97
C TYR A 121 -5.17 -21.14 5.58
N PRO A 122 -6.26 -21.22 4.80
CA PRO A 122 -6.19 -21.74 3.45
C PRO A 122 -5.41 -20.82 2.52
N TYR A 123 -5.46 -19.49 2.76
CA TYR A 123 -4.83 -18.45 1.96
C TYR A 123 -4.20 -17.36 2.84
N TYR A 124 -3.15 -16.71 2.35
CA TYR A 124 -2.51 -15.58 3.02
C TYR A 124 -3.46 -14.40 3.18
N MET A 125 -4.24 -14.07 2.15
CA MET A 125 -5.17 -12.96 2.19
C MET A 125 -6.16 -13.08 3.37
N LEU A 126 -6.71 -14.27 3.63
CA LEU A 126 -7.61 -14.46 4.78
C LEU A 126 -6.88 -14.29 6.11
N LYS A 127 -5.66 -14.81 6.22
CA LYS A 127 -4.80 -14.58 7.40
C LYS A 127 -4.58 -13.08 7.64
N GLU A 128 -4.21 -12.36 6.59
CA GLU A 128 -3.90 -10.94 6.65
C GLU A 128 -5.14 -10.09 6.96
N ILE A 129 -6.33 -10.50 6.50
CA ILE A 129 -7.60 -9.87 6.91
C ILE A 129 -7.86 -10.12 8.40
N ASP A 130 -7.67 -11.35 8.89
CA ASP A 130 -7.86 -11.73 10.30
C ASP A 130 -6.83 -11.09 11.25
N GLU A 131 -5.66 -10.68 10.75
CA GLU A 131 -4.61 -10.02 11.54
C GLU A 131 -4.88 -8.53 11.81
N GLN A 132 -5.80 -7.89 11.11
CA GLN A 132 -6.03 -6.44 11.20
C GLN A 132 -6.32 -5.95 12.63
N PRO A 133 -7.11 -6.62 13.49
CA PRO A 133 -7.28 -6.20 14.89
C PRO A 133 -5.96 -6.19 15.66
N THR A 134 -5.11 -7.18 15.42
CA THR A 134 -3.78 -7.27 16.04
C THR A 134 -2.87 -6.15 15.55
N VAL A 135 -2.96 -5.80 14.27
CA VAL A 135 -2.20 -4.68 13.68
C VAL A 135 -2.61 -3.35 14.33
N MET A 136 -3.90 -3.11 14.57
CA MET A 136 -4.36 -1.91 15.28
C MET A 136 -3.74 -1.82 16.69
N ARG A 137 -3.72 -2.93 17.44
CA ARG A 137 -3.11 -3.00 18.76
C ARG A 137 -1.59 -2.80 18.73
N LYS A 138 -0.89 -3.36 17.73
CA LYS A 138 0.55 -3.15 17.53
C LYS A 138 0.86 -1.66 17.25
N LEU A 139 0.04 -1.00 16.45
CA LEU A 139 0.19 0.44 16.18
C LEU A 139 -0.03 1.29 17.43
N ILE A 140 -1.03 0.97 18.23
CA ILE A 140 -1.23 1.61 19.56
C ILE A 140 0.06 1.47 20.37
N GLN A 141 0.58 0.24 20.51
CA GLN A 141 1.79 -0.02 21.30
C GLN A 141 3.03 0.72 20.74
N ALA A 142 3.15 0.81 19.42
CA ALA A 142 4.31 1.44 18.76
C ALA A 142 4.31 2.98 18.85
N TYR A 143 3.11 3.58 18.86
CA TYR A 143 2.94 5.04 18.82
C TYR A 143 2.37 5.63 20.11
N THR A 144 2.49 4.92 21.24
CA THR A 144 2.19 5.46 22.56
C THR A 144 3.32 5.19 23.56
N ASP A 145 3.50 6.09 24.50
CA ASP A 145 4.41 5.89 25.63
C ASP A 145 3.75 5.08 26.77
N GLU A 146 4.50 4.85 27.85
CA GLU A 146 4.02 4.13 29.04
C GLU A 146 2.81 4.79 29.73
N SER A 147 2.58 6.08 29.50
CA SER A 147 1.42 6.82 30.01
C SER A 147 0.20 6.76 29.09
N GLY A 148 0.33 6.15 27.91
CA GLY A 148 -0.70 6.10 26.89
C GLY A 148 -0.79 7.36 26.02
N GLN A 149 0.19 8.26 26.12
CA GLN A 149 0.25 9.46 25.28
C GLN A 149 0.78 9.10 23.88
N VAL A 150 0.20 9.72 22.86
CA VAL A 150 0.66 9.54 21.47
C VAL A 150 2.05 10.13 21.29
N VAL A 151 2.95 9.34 20.73
CA VAL A 151 4.34 9.72 20.46
C VAL A 151 4.65 9.54 18.98
N VAL A 152 5.01 10.64 18.33
CA VAL A 152 5.54 10.69 16.97
C VAL A 152 6.84 11.48 17.01
N ASP A 153 7.80 11.15 16.16
CA ASP A 153 9.08 11.84 16.09
C ASP A 153 8.88 13.37 15.98
N PRO A 154 9.48 14.16 16.88
CA PRO A 154 9.36 15.61 16.86
C PRO A 154 9.79 16.25 15.52
N ALA A 155 10.71 15.64 14.79
CA ALA A 155 11.11 16.12 13.46
C ALA A 155 9.96 16.04 12.46
N ILE A 156 9.15 14.96 12.50
CA ILE A 156 7.96 14.78 11.66
C ILE A 156 6.89 15.81 12.03
N ILE A 157 6.62 15.98 13.32
CA ILE A 157 5.65 16.98 13.82
C ILE A 157 6.03 18.37 13.30
N LYS A 158 7.30 18.73 13.46
CA LYS A 158 7.84 20.03 13.02
C LYS A 158 7.70 20.21 11.50
N ALA A 159 8.03 19.19 10.71
CA ALA A 159 7.92 19.27 9.26
C ALA A 159 6.47 19.54 8.79
N VAL A 160 5.48 18.92 9.44
CA VAL A 160 4.06 19.19 9.15
C VAL A 160 3.66 20.60 9.59
N GLN A 161 4.13 21.06 10.77
CA GLN A 161 3.86 22.42 11.26
C GLN A 161 4.42 23.54 10.36
N GLU A 162 5.58 23.29 9.75
CA GLU A 162 6.26 24.24 8.85
C GLU A 162 5.66 24.25 7.43
N ALA A 163 4.93 23.21 7.06
CA ALA A 163 4.31 23.06 5.74
C ALA A 163 3.07 23.94 5.60
N ASP A 164 2.93 24.58 4.43
CA ASP A 164 1.69 25.27 4.07
C ASP A 164 0.73 24.36 3.27
N ARG A 165 1.20 23.19 2.85
CA ARG A 165 0.42 22.12 2.21
C ARG A 165 1.13 20.78 2.29
N ILE A 166 0.37 19.75 2.58
CA ILE A 166 0.81 18.37 2.50
C ILE A 166 0.40 17.80 1.14
N TYR A 167 1.33 17.12 0.47
CA TYR A 167 1.07 16.36 -0.75
C TYR A 167 1.30 14.89 -0.47
N ILE A 168 0.22 14.09 -0.53
CA ILE A 168 0.30 12.62 -0.36
C ILE A 168 0.47 12.00 -1.73
N LEU A 169 1.56 11.24 -1.91
CA LEU A 169 1.96 10.61 -3.16
C LEU A 169 1.99 9.09 -2.99
N ALA A 170 1.20 8.40 -3.77
CA ALA A 170 1.05 6.96 -3.66
C ALA A 170 0.49 6.33 -4.94
N ALA A 171 0.40 5.00 -4.95
CA ALA A 171 -0.23 4.21 -6.00
C ALA A 171 -1.24 3.20 -5.40
N GLY A 172 -2.28 2.87 -6.17
CA GLY A 172 -3.24 1.82 -5.85
C GLY A 172 -3.88 1.96 -4.47
N THR A 173 -3.85 0.89 -3.70
CA THR A 173 -4.41 0.81 -2.33
C THR A 173 -3.85 1.89 -1.40
N SER A 174 -2.55 2.20 -1.49
CA SER A 174 -1.94 3.27 -0.68
C SER A 174 -2.46 4.67 -1.06
N TYR A 175 -2.77 4.90 -2.33
CA TYR A 175 -3.42 6.15 -2.78
C TYR A 175 -4.84 6.27 -2.19
N HIS A 176 -5.60 5.17 -2.15
CA HIS A 176 -6.91 5.13 -1.51
C HIS A 176 -6.84 5.34 0.01
N ALA A 177 -5.82 4.81 0.68
CA ALA A 177 -5.57 5.09 2.10
C ALA A 177 -5.31 6.58 2.37
N GLY A 178 -4.56 7.23 1.48
CA GLY A 178 -4.37 8.68 1.51
C GLY A 178 -5.68 9.45 1.40
N PHE A 179 -6.56 9.07 0.47
CA PHE A 179 -7.90 9.68 0.34
C PHE A 179 -8.75 9.50 1.59
N ALA A 180 -8.80 8.30 2.13
CA ALA A 180 -9.54 8.00 3.35
C ALA A 180 -9.04 8.83 4.55
N SER A 181 -7.76 9.17 4.58
CA SER A 181 -7.13 9.94 5.66
C SER A 181 -7.19 11.45 5.47
N LYS A 182 -7.49 11.94 4.25
CA LYS A 182 -7.40 13.37 3.89
C LYS A 182 -8.17 14.26 4.86
N LYS A 183 -9.47 13.98 5.07
CA LYS A 183 -10.33 14.80 5.91
C LYS A 183 -9.80 14.87 7.35
N MET A 184 -9.39 13.76 7.91
CA MET A 184 -8.83 13.70 9.26
C MET A 184 -7.54 14.53 9.37
N LEU A 185 -6.62 14.39 8.43
CA LEU A 185 -5.39 15.17 8.39
C LEU A 185 -5.70 16.67 8.34
N GLU A 186 -6.54 17.11 7.39
CA GLU A 186 -6.89 18.53 7.25
C GLU A 186 -7.55 19.10 8.50
N GLU A 187 -8.50 18.37 9.11
CA GLU A 187 -9.25 18.85 10.27
C GLU A 187 -8.44 18.85 11.57
N LEU A 188 -7.48 17.94 11.72
CA LEU A 188 -6.67 17.85 12.94
C LEU A 188 -5.39 18.67 12.85
N THR A 189 -4.75 18.79 11.67
CA THR A 189 -3.49 19.53 11.54
C THR A 189 -3.66 20.99 11.12
N ASP A 190 -4.86 21.38 10.67
CA ASP A 190 -5.16 22.68 10.05
C ASP A 190 -4.31 22.94 8.79
N THR A 191 -3.80 21.89 8.14
CA THR A 191 -2.97 21.98 6.94
C THR A 191 -3.68 21.35 5.75
N PRO A 192 -3.85 22.08 4.62
CA PRO A 192 -4.45 21.51 3.41
C PRO A 192 -3.71 20.30 2.90
N VAL A 193 -4.44 19.28 2.44
CA VAL A 193 -3.89 18.03 1.90
C VAL A 193 -4.31 17.85 0.45
N GLU A 194 -3.35 17.57 -0.41
CA GLU A 194 -3.56 17.23 -1.81
C GLU A 194 -3.02 15.83 -2.09
N LEU A 195 -3.70 15.07 -2.95
CA LEU A 195 -3.26 13.74 -3.31
C LEU A 195 -2.79 13.71 -4.76
N GLY A 196 -1.70 12.98 -5.00
CA GLY A 196 -1.16 12.73 -6.32
C GLY A 196 -0.94 11.25 -6.58
N ILE A 197 -1.33 10.79 -7.76
CA ILE A 197 -0.93 9.46 -8.24
C ILE A 197 0.55 9.54 -8.64
N SER A 198 1.39 8.70 -8.05
CA SER A 198 2.84 8.77 -8.21
C SER A 198 3.28 8.70 -9.68
N SER A 199 2.68 7.81 -10.50
CA SER A 199 2.99 7.69 -11.92
C SER A 199 2.76 8.99 -12.70
N GLU A 200 1.70 9.74 -12.38
CA GLU A 200 1.38 10.99 -13.05
C GLU A 200 2.32 12.13 -12.61
N TRP A 201 2.62 12.19 -11.30
CA TRP A 201 3.49 13.24 -10.74
C TRP A 201 4.96 13.04 -11.14
N GLY A 202 5.35 11.81 -11.41
CA GLY A 202 6.67 11.51 -11.94
C GLY A 202 6.98 12.23 -13.25
N TYR A 203 5.99 12.51 -14.07
CA TYR A 203 6.13 13.17 -15.38
C TYR A 203 5.50 14.56 -15.45
N GLY A 204 4.49 14.84 -14.63
CA GLY A 204 3.73 16.07 -14.66
C GLY A 204 3.48 16.66 -13.26
N MET A 205 4.56 17.05 -12.55
CA MET A 205 4.42 17.65 -11.23
C MET A 205 3.64 18.98 -11.34
N PRO A 206 2.58 19.15 -10.54
CA PRO A 206 1.77 20.38 -10.57
C PRO A 206 2.52 21.56 -9.97
N LEU A 207 1.92 22.75 -10.04
CA LEU A 207 2.44 23.91 -9.33
C LEU A 207 2.31 23.70 -7.82
N LEU A 208 3.45 23.66 -7.13
CA LEU A 208 3.51 23.43 -5.70
C LEU A 208 3.26 24.71 -4.90
N SER A 209 2.85 24.55 -3.65
CA SER A 209 2.80 25.61 -2.64
C SER A 209 4.22 26.11 -2.30
N LYS A 210 4.32 27.13 -1.44
CA LYS A 210 5.63 27.72 -1.11
C LYS A 210 6.46 26.89 -0.14
N LYS A 211 5.79 26.12 0.71
CA LYS A 211 6.41 25.23 1.72
C LYS A 211 5.71 23.86 1.67
N PRO A 212 5.89 23.12 0.57
CA PRO A 212 5.30 21.79 0.46
C PRO A 212 5.97 20.80 1.40
N LEU A 213 5.20 19.84 1.93
CA LEU A 213 5.68 18.61 2.52
C LEU A 213 5.17 17.44 1.67
N PHE A 214 6.06 16.55 1.25
CA PHE A 214 5.66 15.33 0.54
C PHE A 214 5.57 14.15 1.51
N ILE A 215 4.44 13.43 1.48
CA ILE A 215 4.24 12.19 2.23
C ILE A 215 4.06 11.06 1.20
N PHE A 216 5.00 10.14 1.16
CA PHE A 216 4.95 8.94 0.34
C PHE A 216 4.34 7.79 1.14
N ILE A 217 3.28 7.17 0.62
CA ILE A 217 2.67 6.00 1.24
C ILE A 217 2.93 4.79 0.34
N SER A 218 3.62 3.78 0.89
CA SER A 218 3.92 2.55 0.17
C SER A 218 4.08 1.38 1.14
N GLN A 219 3.32 0.31 0.94
CA GLN A 219 3.42 -0.88 1.78
C GLN A 219 4.85 -1.46 1.75
N SER A 220 5.41 -1.69 0.57
CA SER A 220 6.75 -2.25 0.39
C SER A 220 7.88 -1.23 0.57
N GLY A 221 7.59 0.06 0.32
CA GLY A 221 8.63 1.08 0.21
C GLY A 221 9.52 0.96 -1.04
N GLU A 222 9.12 0.11 -2.01
CA GLU A 222 9.88 -0.19 -3.24
C GLU A 222 9.12 0.22 -4.51
N THR A 223 8.07 1.02 -4.40
CA THR A 223 7.26 1.46 -5.54
C THR A 223 8.07 2.39 -6.45
N ALA A 224 8.34 1.95 -7.68
CA ALA A 224 9.20 2.68 -8.63
C ALA A 224 8.69 4.09 -8.93
N ASP A 225 7.40 4.24 -9.24
CA ASP A 225 6.78 5.54 -9.51
C ASP A 225 6.93 6.52 -8.33
N SER A 226 6.74 6.02 -7.09
CA SER A 226 6.89 6.86 -5.88
C SER A 226 8.34 7.30 -5.68
N ARG A 227 9.30 6.40 -5.95
CA ARG A 227 10.72 6.72 -5.90
C ARG A 227 11.10 7.79 -6.92
N GLN A 228 10.56 7.72 -8.14
CA GLN A 228 10.81 8.72 -9.18
C GLN A 228 10.42 10.13 -8.72
N VAL A 229 9.28 10.26 -8.03
CA VAL A 229 8.84 11.54 -7.46
C VAL A 229 9.72 11.95 -6.28
N LEU A 230 10.11 11.01 -5.40
CA LEU A 230 10.97 11.28 -4.24
C LEU A 230 12.35 11.80 -4.68
N VAL A 231 12.97 11.21 -5.70
CA VAL A 231 14.25 11.70 -6.25
C VAL A 231 14.13 13.16 -6.69
N LYS A 232 13.04 13.51 -7.40
CA LYS A 232 12.79 14.92 -7.79
C LYS A 232 12.56 15.84 -6.59
N ALA A 233 11.84 15.35 -5.57
CA ALA A 233 11.62 16.11 -4.33
C ALA A 233 12.96 16.43 -3.65
N ASN A 234 13.85 15.44 -3.56
CA ASN A 234 15.18 15.59 -3.00
C ASN A 234 16.04 16.60 -3.81
N GLU A 235 16.02 16.52 -5.14
CA GLU A 235 16.69 17.48 -6.03
C GLU A 235 16.16 18.92 -5.84
N MET A 236 14.89 19.07 -5.51
CA MET A 236 14.24 20.36 -5.25
C MET A 236 14.41 20.83 -3.80
N GLY A 237 14.94 20.01 -2.90
CA GLY A 237 15.05 20.28 -1.48
C GLY A 237 13.70 20.33 -0.75
N ILE A 238 12.71 19.57 -1.22
CA ILE A 238 11.38 19.46 -0.60
C ILE A 238 11.43 18.43 0.53
N PRO A 239 11.03 18.79 1.76
CA PRO A 239 10.95 17.83 2.87
C PRO A 239 10.05 16.65 2.55
N SER A 240 10.47 15.45 2.93
CA SER A 240 9.79 14.20 2.61
C SER A 240 9.64 13.27 3.81
N LEU A 241 8.46 12.64 3.90
CA LEU A 241 8.14 11.59 4.86
C LEU A 241 7.70 10.34 4.09
N THR A 242 8.25 9.18 4.42
CA THR A 242 7.75 7.90 3.94
C THR A 242 6.96 7.17 5.03
N VAL A 243 5.76 6.71 4.70
CA VAL A 243 4.93 5.83 5.54
C VAL A 243 4.96 4.44 4.91
N THR A 244 5.67 3.50 5.52
CA THR A 244 5.95 2.17 4.93
C THR A 244 5.91 1.06 5.96
N ASN A 245 5.68 -0.19 5.48
CA ASN A 245 5.71 -1.37 6.34
C ASN A 245 7.09 -2.02 6.44
N VAL A 246 8.02 -1.69 5.53
CA VAL A 246 9.33 -2.33 5.46
C VAL A 246 10.42 -1.35 5.89
N PRO A 247 11.01 -1.55 7.09
CA PRO A 247 12.16 -0.76 7.53
C PRO A 247 13.33 -0.95 6.56
N GLY A 248 14.07 0.14 6.29
CA GLY A 248 15.22 0.06 5.39
C GLY A 248 14.87 -0.12 3.90
N SER A 249 13.59 0.00 3.52
CA SER A 249 13.19 0.04 2.11
C SER A 249 13.73 1.28 1.37
N THR A 250 13.77 1.24 0.06
CA THR A 250 14.32 2.33 -0.77
C THR A 250 13.69 3.68 -0.43
N LEU A 251 12.36 3.77 -0.36
CA LEU A 251 11.71 5.04 0.00
C LEU A 251 12.04 5.49 1.43
N SER A 252 12.16 4.55 2.39
CA SER A 252 12.47 4.90 3.78
C SER A 252 13.91 5.41 3.96
N ARG A 253 14.84 4.97 3.12
CA ARG A 253 16.24 5.42 3.17
C ARG A 253 16.47 6.73 2.42
N GLU A 254 15.73 6.95 1.34
CA GLU A 254 15.91 8.13 0.48
C GLU A 254 15.06 9.33 0.92
N ALA A 255 14.02 9.13 1.75
CA ALA A 255 13.24 10.21 2.36
C ALA A 255 13.93 10.77 3.61
N ASP A 256 13.61 12.03 3.95
CA ASP A 256 14.15 12.67 5.16
C ASP A 256 13.65 12.04 6.46
N MET A 257 12.43 11.50 6.45
CA MET A 257 11.75 10.96 7.63
C MET A 257 10.98 9.68 7.26
N THR A 258 10.76 8.81 8.27
CA THR A 258 10.01 7.56 8.08
C THR A 258 9.08 7.28 9.25
N MET A 259 7.85 6.84 8.92
CA MET A 259 6.92 6.20 9.85
C MET A 259 6.66 4.76 9.43
N LEU A 260 6.66 3.83 10.39
CA LEU A 260 6.46 2.41 10.13
C LEU A 260 5.02 1.98 10.43
N LEU A 261 4.50 1.04 9.64
CA LEU A 261 3.14 0.51 9.78
C LEU A 261 3.02 -0.60 10.83
N HIS A 262 4.10 -1.22 11.23
CA HIS A 262 4.12 -2.34 12.20
C HIS A 262 3.10 -3.46 11.90
N ALA A 263 2.71 -3.61 10.63
CA ALA A 263 1.68 -4.56 10.21
C ALA A 263 2.21 -6.01 10.06
N GLY A 264 3.53 -6.20 10.19
CA GLY A 264 4.16 -7.47 9.87
C GLY A 264 4.12 -7.79 8.37
N PRO A 265 4.64 -8.96 7.96
CA PRO A 265 4.69 -9.34 6.55
C PRO A 265 3.31 -9.43 5.91
N GLU A 266 3.13 -8.86 4.72
CA GLU A 266 1.95 -8.97 3.88
C GLU A 266 2.35 -9.66 2.56
N ILE A 267 1.91 -10.91 2.37
CA ILE A 267 2.36 -11.83 1.32
C ILE A 267 1.39 -11.91 0.16
N ALA A 268 0.08 -11.88 0.43
CA ALA A 268 -0.94 -11.85 -0.62
C ALA A 268 -0.71 -10.66 -1.54
N VAL A 269 -0.86 -10.85 -2.85
CA VAL A 269 -0.62 -9.78 -3.84
C VAL A 269 -1.56 -8.59 -3.59
N ALA A 270 -2.84 -8.84 -3.36
CA ALA A 270 -3.82 -7.81 -3.00
C ALA A 270 -3.58 -7.34 -1.56
N SER A 271 -3.29 -6.04 -1.38
CA SER A 271 -3.05 -5.45 -0.07
C SER A 271 -4.34 -5.33 0.75
N THR A 272 -4.29 -5.67 2.04
CA THR A 272 -5.42 -5.64 2.97
C THR A 272 -5.06 -4.94 4.27
N LYS A 273 -4.28 -5.59 5.14
CA LYS A 273 -3.90 -5.05 6.45
C LYS A 273 -3.00 -3.81 6.36
N ALA A 274 -2.21 -3.68 5.29
CA ALA A 274 -1.41 -2.48 5.09
C ALA A 274 -2.27 -1.23 4.85
N TYR A 275 -3.41 -1.36 4.14
CA TYR A 275 -4.36 -0.26 3.95
C TYR A 275 -4.88 0.29 5.28
N THR A 276 -5.38 -0.58 6.14
CA THR A 276 -5.91 -0.19 7.46
C THR A 276 -4.81 0.36 8.37
N ALA A 277 -3.61 -0.24 8.31
CA ALA A 277 -2.44 0.25 9.05
C ALA A 277 -1.98 1.63 8.57
N GLN A 278 -2.03 1.92 7.26
CA GLN A 278 -1.69 3.23 6.70
C GLN A 278 -2.61 4.33 7.23
N ILE A 279 -3.92 4.09 7.26
CA ILE A 279 -4.90 5.04 7.80
C ILE A 279 -4.65 5.25 9.30
N ALA A 280 -4.43 4.18 10.06
CA ALA A 280 -4.17 4.27 11.49
C ALA A 280 -2.84 5.01 11.79
N ALA A 281 -1.77 4.75 11.05
CA ALA A 281 -0.49 5.48 11.20
C ALA A 281 -0.66 6.98 10.91
N LEU A 282 -1.41 7.33 9.87
CA LEU A 282 -1.74 8.73 9.56
C LEU A 282 -2.64 9.35 10.63
N ALA A 283 -3.46 8.56 11.35
CA ALA A 283 -4.23 9.06 12.48
C ALA A 283 -3.33 9.43 13.67
N PHE A 284 -2.28 8.64 13.96
CA PHE A 284 -1.28 9.00 14.96
C PHE A 284 -0.55 10.29 14.58
N LEU A 285 -0.15 10.43 13.31
CA LEU A 285 0.46 11.66 12.81
C LEU A 285 -0.47 12.87 13.00
N ALA A 286 -1.72 12.76 12.54
CA ALA A 286 -2.71 13.83 12.63
C ALA A 286 -2.99 14.24 14.08
N LYS A 287 -3.13 13.27 14.97
CA LYS A 287 -3.33 13.48 16.42
C LYS A 287 -2.15 14.22 17.04
N ALA A 288 -0.92 13.73 16.83
CA ALA A 288 0.29 14.33 17.42
C ALA A 288 0.51 15.77 16.97
N VAL A 289 0.38 16.01 15.67
CA VAL A 289 0.51 17.37 15.10
C VAL A 289 -0.60 18.29 15.60
N GLY A 290 -1.85 17.79 15.60
CA GLY A 290 -2.99 18.58 16.06
C GLY A 290 -2.88 18.98 17.52
N GLU A 291 -2.43 18.10 18.40
CA GLU A 291 -2.16 18.44 19.81
C GLU A 291 -1.05 19.46 19.95
N ALA A 292 0.05 19.29 19.19
CA ALA A 292 1.16 20.24 19.18
C ALA A 292 0.74 21.63 18.67
N ASN A 293 -0.25 21.69 17.75
CA ASN A 293 -0.84 22.93 17.25
C ASN A 293 -1.90 23.53 18.19
N GLY A 294 -2.30 22.79 19.24
CA GLY A 294 -3.37 23.21 20.15
C GLY A 294 -4.78 23.06 19.55
N ASN A 295 -4.96 22.25 18.48
CA ASN A 295 -6.23 22.00 17.83
C ASN A 295 -7.20 21.29 18.78
N GLU A 296 -8.38 21.88 19.03
CA GLU A 296 -9.36 21.36 20.00
C GLU A 296 -10.00 20.03 19.57
N LYS A 297 -10.15 19.79 18.25
CA LYS A 297 -10.64 18.50 17.75
C LYS A 297 -9.60 17.40 18.03
N ALA A 298 -8.32 17.70 17.82
CA ALA A 298 -7.25 16.76 18.10
C ALA A 298 -7.17 16.42 19.61
N LYS A 299 -7.29 17.43 20.47
CA LYS A 299 -7.33 17.18 21.94
C LYS A 299 -8.50 16.34 22.38
N ALA A 300 -9.69 16.55 21.79
CA ALA A 300 -10.90 15.80 22.09
C ALA A 300 -10.92 14.38 21.51
N PHE A 301 -10.09 14.10 20.51
CA PHE A 301 -10.03 12.81 19.84
C PHE A 301 -9.14 11.83 20.62
N ASP A 302 -9.77 10.93 21.40
CA ASP A 302 -9.06 9.84 22.10
C ASP A 302 -8.73 8.71 21.13
N LEU A 303 -7.66 8.91 20.33
CA LEU A 303 -7.26 7.98 19.27
C LEU A 303 -7.00 6.56 19.78
N VAL A 304 -6.40 6.41 20.96
CA VAL A 304 -6.04 5.09 21.52
C VAL A 304 -7.30 4.31 21.87
N HIS A 305 -8.27 4.96 22.51
CA HIS A 305 -9.56 4.37 22.83
C HIS A 305 -10.33 4.00 21.55
N GLU A 306 -10.42 4.93 20.60
CA GLU A 306 -11.16 4.76 19.36
C GLU A 306 -10.56 3.65 18.47
N LEU A 307 -9.23 3.53 18.36
CA LEU A 307 -8.59 2.42 17.67
C LEU A 307 -8.83 1.07 18.35
N SER A 308 -9.00 1.05 19.68
CA SER A 308 -9.39 -0.16 20.39
C SER A 308 -10.81 -0.60 20.05
N ILE A 309 -11.74 0.37 19.89
CA ILE A 309 -13.11 0.10 19.40
C ILE A 309 -13.06 -0.40 17.96
N VAL A 310 -12.24 0.20 17.09
CA VAL A 310 -12.04 -0.27 15.71
C VAL A 310 -11.57 -1.72 15.69
N ALA A 311 -10.59 -2.09 16.52
CA ALA A 311 -10.13 -3.48 16.60
C ALA A 311 -11.25 -4.44 16.96
N GLN A 312 -12.12 -4.09 17.92
CA GLN A 312 -13.28 -4.88 18.31
C GLN A 312 -14.34 -4.94 17.19
N SER A 313 -14.59 -3.83 16.50
CA SER A 313 -15.51 -3.79 15.35
C SER A 313 -15.05 -4.74 14.23
N ILE A 314 -13.74 -4.76 13.96
CA ILE A 314 -13.17 -5.70 13.00
C ILE A 314 -13.35 -7.15 13.46
N GLU A 315 -13.07 -7.47 14.73
CA GLU A 315 -13.28 -8.82 15.29
C GLU A 315 -14.73 -9.27 15.17
N SER A 316 -15.70 -8.38 15.42
CA SER A 316 -17.12 -8.65 15.21
C SER A 316 -17.42 -8.99 13.76
N THR A 317 -16.94 -8.18 12.81
CA THR A 317 -17.10 -8.43 11.37
C THR A 317 -16.49 -9.78 10.96
N LEU A 318 -15.30 -10.11 11.48
CA LEU A 318 -14.63 -11.37 11.18
C LEU A 318 -15.38 -12.59 11.74
N SER A 319 -16.17 -12.44 12.80
CA SER A 319 -17.03 -13.52 13.33
C SER A 319 -18.24 -13.82 12.43
N GLU A 320 -18.57 -12.93 11.50
CA GLU A 320 -19.71 -13.07 10.58
C GLU A 320 -19.29 -13.48 9.14
N LYS A 321 -18.09 -14.05 8.99
CA LYS A 321 -17.55 -14.45 7.67
C LYS A 321 -18.48 -15.35 6.87
N GLU A 322 -19.14 -16.30 7.52
CA GLU A 322 -20.08 -17.22 6.88
C GLU A 322 -21.32 -16.50 6.33
N VAL A 323 -21.82 -15.49 7.05
CA VAL A 323 -22.96 -14.68 6.58
C VAL A 323 -22.55 -13.86 5.34
N ILE A 324 -21.35 -13.30 5.36
CA ILE A 324 -20.81 -12.56 4.20
C ILE A 324 -20.64 -13.51 3.00
N ASP A 325 -20.12 -14.72 3.21
CA ASP A 325 -19.95 -15.74 2.17
C ASP A 325 -21.28 -16.08 1.50
N GLU A 326 -22.34 -16.33 2.29
CA GLU A 326 -23.67 -16.65 1.75
C GLU A 326 -24.23 -15.51 0.89
N LYS A 327 -24.12 -14.27 1.34
CA LYS A 327 -24.58 -13.10 0.58
C LYS A 327 -23.82 -12.90 -0.73
N VAL A 328 -22.51 -13.10 -0.71
CA VAL A 328 -21.64 -12.98 -1.89
C VAL A 328 -21.98 -14.03 -2.94
N ARG A 329 -22.25 -15.26 -2.52
CA ARG A 329 -22.54 -16.38 -3.43
C ARG A 329 -23.72 -16.07 -4.35
N GLY A 330 -24.82 -15.57 -3.80
CA GLY A 330 -25.99 -15.19 -4.59
C GLY A 330 -25.82 -13.96 -5.47
N LEU A 331 -24.86 -13.08 -5.10
CA LEU A 331 -24.72 -11.76 -5.71
C LEU A 331 -23.62 -11.71 -6.78
N LEU A 332 -22.44 -12.33 -6.53
CA LEU A 332 -21.23 -12.08 -7.31
C LEU A 332 -20.68 -13.30 -8.06
N GLU A 333 -21.21 -14.51 -7.84
CA GLU A 333 -20.65 -15.75 -8.39
C GLU A 333 -20.56 -15.75 -9.93
N THR A 334 -21.58 -15.25 -10.61
CA THR A 334 -21.72 -15.30 -12.08
C THR A 334 -21.65 -13.94 -12.76
N THR A 335 -21.64 -12.85 -12.01
CA THR A 335 -21.67 -11.50 -12.56
C THR A 335 -20.36 -11.14 -13.28
N ARG A 336 -20.44 -10.24 -14.25
CA ARG A 336 -19.26 -9.66 -14.92
C ARG A 336 -18.93 -8.27 -14.46
N ASN A 337 -19.90 -7.54 -13.94
CA ASN A 337 -19.77 -6.16 -13.48
C ASN A 337 -20.49 -5.98 -12.14
N ALA A 338 -20.00 -5.09 -11.34
CA ALA A 338 -20.57 -4.69 -10.06
C ALA A 338 -20.19 -3.24 -9.74
N PHE A 339 -20.90 -2.64 -8.79
CA PHE A 339 -20.60 -1.28 -8.36
C PHE A 339 -20.57 -1.19 -6.84
N TYR A 340 -19.63 -0.39 -6.33
CA TYR A 340 -19.66 0.10 -4.96
C TYR A 340 -20.09 1.55 -4.95
N ILE A 341 -20.97 1.93 -4.03
CA ILE A 341 -21.43 3.31 -3.89
C ILE A 341 -21.29 3.79 -2.44
N GLY A 342 -20.88 5.04 -2.26
CA GLY A 342 -20.79 5.69 -0.97
C GLY A 342 -20.75 7.21 -1.12
N ARG A 343 -20.80 7.92 0.02
CA ARG A 343 -20.63 9.38 0.07
C ARG A 343 -19.61 9.75 1.12
N GLY A 344 -18.90 10.87 0.89
CA GLY A 344 -17.85 11.30 1.81
C GLY A 344 -16.76 10.24 1.90
N GLN A 345 -16.40 9.79 3.12
CA GLN A 345 -15.39 8.77 3.33
C GLN A 345 -15.81 7.40 2.78
N ASP A 346 -17.11 7.06 2.81
CA ASP A 346 -17.61 5.82 2.23
C ASP A 346 -17.35 5.72 0.72
N TYR A 347 -17.27 6.84 0.00
CA TYR A 347 -16.85 6.85 -1.40
C TYR A 347 -15.38 6.41 -1.56
N TYR A 348 -14.50 6.86 -0.69
CA TYR A 348 -13.09 6.45 -0.76
C TYR A 348 -12.91 4.97 -0.40
N VAL A 349 -13.70 4.45 0.54
CA VAL A 349 -13.77 3.01 0.81
C VAL A 349 -14.34 2.25 -0.41
N ALA A 350 -15.37 2.78 -1.08
CA ALA A 350 -15.92 2.19 -2.30
C ALA A 350 -14.88 2.08 -3.43
N MET A 351 -13.99 3.07 -3.57
CA MET A 351 -12.87 3.01 -4.51
C MET A 351 -11.92 1.84 -4.19
N GLU A 352 -11.51 1.69 -2.93
CA GLU A 352 -10.64 0.60 -2.49
C GLU A 352 -11.32 -0.76 -2.63
N ALA A 353 -12.58 -0.88 -2.21
CA ALA A 353 -13.37 -2.10 -2.32
C ALA A 353 -13.48 -2.57 -3.79
N SER A 354 -13.72 -1.62 -4.71
CA SER A 354 -13.79 -1.92 -6.14
C SER A 354 -12.46 -2.38 -6.70
N LEU A 355 -11.35 -1.82 -6.23
CA LEU A 355 -10.01 -2.25 -6.61
C LEU A 355 -9.75 -3.69 -6.15
N LYS A 356 -10.02 -4.03 -4.88
CA LYS A 356 -9.87 -5.39 -4.35
C LYS A 356 -10.70 -6.41 -5.15
N LEU A 357 -11.95 -6.09 -5.43
CA LEU A 357 -12.82 -6.99 -6.19
C LEU A 357 -12.28 -7.21 -7.61
N LYS A 358 -11.81 -6.16 -8.30
CA LYS A 358 -11.22 -6.27 -9.64
C LYS A 358 -9.96 -7.13 -9.66
N GLU A 359 -9.05 -6.88 -8.72
CA GLU A 359 -7.72 -7.50 -8.69
C GLU A 359 -7.77 -9.02 -8.61
N ILE A 360 -8.63 -9.57 -7.76
CA ILE A 360 -8.61 -10.99 -7.45
C ILE A 360 -9.74 -11.79 -8.08
N SER A 361 -10.96 -11.21 -8.23
CA SER A 361 -12.11 -11.91 -8.81
C SER A 361 -12.27 -11.69 -10.32
N TYR A 362 -11.58 -10.68 -10.88
CA TYR A 362 -11.69 -10.22 -12.26
C TYR A 362 -13.10 -9.74 -12.66
N ILE A 363 -13.94 -9.40 -11.68
CA ILE A 363 -15.21 -8.72 -11.91
C ILE A 363 -14.88 -7.26 -12.23
N GLN A 364 -15.39 -6.73 -13.34
CA GLN A 364 -15.29 -5.31 -13.62
C GLN A 364 -16.13 -4.55 -12.58
N CYS A 365 -15.45 -3.85 -11.68
CA CYS A 365 -16.10 -3.14 -10.58
C CYS A 365 -15.63 -1.70 -10.52
N GLU A 366 -16.54 -0.77 -10.22
CA GLU A 366 -16.21 0.64 -10.02
C GLU A 366 -16.81 1.15 -8.72
N GLY A 367 -16.04 2.02 -8.04
CA GLY A 367 -16.49 2.75 -6.86
C GLY A 367 -16.95 4.15 -7.24
N PHE A 368 -18.20 4.51 -6.92
CA PHE A 368 -18.75 5.81 -7.24
C PHE A 368 -19.10 6.64 -6.01
N ALA A 369 -18.88 7.94 -6.10
CA ALA A 369 -19.61 8.86 -5.26
C ALA A 369 -21.10 8.71 -5.61
N ALA A 370 -21.92 8.23 -4.66
CA ALA A 370 -23.29 7.79 -4.93
C ALA A 370 -24.15 8.86 -5.64
N GLY A 371 -23.90 10.14 -5.38
CA GLY A 371 -24.57 11.25 -6.05
C GLY A 371 -24.24 11.42 -7.53
N GLU A 372 -23.04 10.98 -7.94
CA GLU A 372 -22.56 11.10 -9.32
C GLU A 372 -23.20 10.09 -10.28
N LEU A 373 -23.77 8.98 -9.77
CA LEU A 373 -24.44 7.97 -10.61
C LEU A 373 -25.44 8.59 -11.60
N LYS A 374 -26.26 9.51 -11.14
CA LYS A 374 -27.29 10.15 -11.97
C LYS A 374 -26.74 11.07 -13.06
N HIS A 375 -25.44 11.40 -13.05
CA HIS A 375 -24.81 12.23 -14.05
C HIS A 375 -24.23 11.46 -15.24
N GLY A 376 -24.64 10.17 -15.40
CA GLY A 376 -24.29 9.35 -16.56
C GLY A 376 -24.23 7.87 -16.24
N THR A 377 -23.45 7.45 -15.24
CA THR A 377 -23.12 6.06 -14.97
C THR A 377 -24.30 5.19 -14.51
N ILE A 378 -25.39 5.78 -14.06
CA ILE A 378 -26.62 5.06 -13.73
C ILE A 378 -27.23 4.33 -14.96
N ALA A 379 -26.84 4.75 -16.18
CA ALA A 379 -27.22 4.06 -17.42
C ALA A 379 -26.66 2.62 -17.51
N LEU A 380 -25.67 2.26 -16.69
CA LEU A 380 -25.09 0.92 -16.61
C LEU A 380 -25.89 -0.02 -15.69
N ILE A 381 -26.88 0.49 -14.98
CA ILE A 381 -27.72 -0.32 -14.08
C ILE A 381 -28.79 -1.03 -14.91
N GLU A 382 -28.73 -2.36 -14.91
CA GLU A 382 -29.69 -3.28 -15.53
C GLU A 382 -30.32 -4.16 -14.45
N ASP A 383 -31.33 -4.95 -14.83
CA ASP A 383 -31.95 -5.91 -13.93
C ASP A 383 -30.93 -6.93 -13.41
N GLY A 384 -30.86 -7.08 -12.10
CA GLY A 384 -29.90 -7.95 -11.42
C GLY A 384 -28.48 -7.38 -11.28
N THR A 385 -28.18 -6.13 -11.71
CA THR A 385 -26.85 -5.54 -11.53
C THR A 385 -26.48 -5.45 -10.04
N PRO A 386 -25.37 -6.06 -9.58
CA PRO A 386 -24.93 -5.96 -8.20
C PRO A 386 -24.45 -4.54 -7.85
N VAL A 387 -25.00 -3.99 -6.78
CA VAL A 387 -24.58 -2.71 -6.20
C VAL A 387 -24.35 -2.90 -4.70
N ILE A 388 -23.15 -2.63 -4.22
CA ILE A 388 -22.83 -2.66 -2.79
C ILE A 388 -22.78 -1.22 -2.28
N ALA A 389 -23.64 -0.90 -1.31
CA ALA A 389 -23.75 0.44 -0.75
C ALA A 389 -23.16 0.53 0.65
N LEU A 390 -22.30 1.55 0.89
CA LEU A 390 -21.62 1.79 2.14
C LEU A 390 -22.23 3.01 2.85
N LEU A 391 -22.52 2.84 4.15
CA LEU A 391 -23.17 3.86 4.98
C LEU A 391 -22.54 3.91 6.38
N SER A 392 -21.72 4.93 6.64
CA SER A 392 -21.13 5.17 7.97
C SER A 392 -21.44 6.58 8.51
N ASP A 393 -21.62 7.56 7.64
CA ASP A 393 -21.78 8.97 8.02
C ASP A 393 -23.26 9.32 8.30
N PRO A 394 -23.63 9.68 9.55
CA PRO A 394 -25.02 10.05 9.91
C PRO A 394 -25.60 11.23 9.11
N VAL A 395 -24.75 12.15 8.66
CA VAL A 395 -25.17 13.30 7.86
C VAL A 395 -25.49 12.89 6.42
N LEU A 396 -24.72 11.95 5.87
CA LEU A 396 -24.79 11.55 4.45
C LEU A 396 -25.66 10.30 4.21
N ALA A 397 -25.92 9.50 5.24
CA ALA A 397 -26.64 8.22 5.10
C ALA A 397 -28.01 8.36 4.43
N SER A 398 -28.80 9.39 4.77
CA SER A 398 -30.10 9.64 4.14
C SER A 398 -30.00 9.89 2.63
N HIS A 399 -28.96 10.59 2.19
CA HIS A 399 -28.69 10.85 0.77
C HIS A 399 -28.23 9.58 0.04
N THR A 400 -27.35 8.78 0.67
CA THR A 400 -26.92 7.49 0.12
C THR A 400 -28.11 6.53 -0.04
N ARG A 401 -29.03 6.51 0.95
CA ARG A 401 -30.27 5.70 0.86
C ARG A 401 -31.18 6.14 -0.29
N GLY A 402 -31.25 7.45 -0.59
CA GLY A 402 -31.91 7.93 -1.79
C GLY A 402 -31.29 7.37 -3.07
N ASN A 403 -29.95 7.33 -3.14
CA ASN A 403 -29.27 6.76 -4.30
C ASN A 403 -29.44 5.23 -4.39
N ILE A 404 -29.51 4.51 -3.27
CA ILE A 404 -29.88 3.08 -3.24
C ILE A 404 -31.23 2.89 -3.89
N GLN A 405 -32.24 3.67 -3.54
CA GLN A 405 -33.59 3.58 -4.14
C GLN A 405 -33.55 3.91 -5.65
N GLU A 406 -32.74 4.86 -6.09
CA GLU A 406 -32.58 5.21 -7.51
C GLU A 406 -32.06 4.04 -8.33
N VAL A 407 -31.07 3.28 -7.84
CA VAL A 407 -30.53 2.09 -8.54
C VAL A 407 -31.45 0.88 -8.41
N ALA A 408 -32.04 0.64 -7.24
CA ALA A 408 -33.00 -0.44 -7.03
C ALA A 408 -34.24 -0.32 -7.92
N ALA A 409 -34.75 0.90 -8.14
CA ALA A 409 -35.86 1.18 -9.04
C ALA A 409 -35.54 0.85 -10.53
N ARG A 410 -34.27 0.64 -10.87
CA ARG A 410 -33.79 0.25 -12.20
C ARG A 410 -33.39 -1.23 -12.28
N GLY A 411 -33.71 -2.00 -11.24
CA GLY A 411 -33.47 -3.44 -11.20
C GLY A 411 -32.16 -3.85 -10.54
N ALA A 412 -31.38 -2.92 -9.93
CA ALA A 412 -30.16 -3.31 -9.22
C ALA A 412 -30.46 -4.27 -8.06
N HIS A 413 -29.61 -5.26 -7.90
CA HIS A 413 -29.58 -6.11 -6.71
C HIS A 413 -28.61 -5.45 -5.71
N VAL A 414 -29.17 -4.81 -4.67
CA VAL A 414 -28.40 -4.00 -3.73
C VAL A 414 -28.07 -4.81 -2.49
N LEU A 415 -26.79 -4.79 -2.06
CA LEU A 415 -26.30 -5.22 -0.76
C LEU A 415 -25.88 -3.99 0.03
N THR A 416 -26.38 -3.85 1.25
CA THR A 416 -26.11 -2.68 2.12
C THR A 416 -25.21 -3.04 3.29
N ILE A 417 -24.15 -2.25 3.49
CA ILE A 417 -23.27 -2.33 4.64
C ILE A 417 -23.40 -1.00 5.40
N ALA A 418 -23.86 -1.04 6.64
CA ALA A 418 -24.11 0.15 7.43
C ALA A 418 -23.48 0.05 8.81
N GLU A 419 -22.98 1.15 9.36
CA GLU A 419 -22.69 1.22 10.79
C GLU A 419 -23.99 1.34 11.59
N GLU A 420 -24.01 0.78 12.83
CA GLU A 420 -25.21 0.68 13.67
C GLU A 420 -25.87 2.02 13.96
N ASN A 421 -25.11 3.13 14.02
CA ASN A 421 -25.63 4.48 14.25
C ASN A 421 -26.48 5.03 13.08
N VAL A 422 -26.41 4.41 11.90
CA VAL A 422 -27.17 4.76 10.68
C VAL A 422 -27.94 3.58 10.12
N ALA A 423 -27.84 2.39 10.73
CA ALA A 423 -28.42 1.15 10.23
C ALA A 423 -29.95 1.16 10.30
N LYS A 424 -30.56 0.33 9.43
CA LYS A 424 -31.99 0.00 9.43
C LYS A 424 -32.14 -1.52 9.46
N GLU A 425 -33.31 -2.00 9.90
CA GLU A 425 -33.64 -3.44 9.90
C GLU A 425 -33.52 -4.11 8.53
N THR A 426 -33.54 -3.34 7.46
CA THR A 426 -33.43 -3.83 6.09
C THR A 426 -32.01 -3.89 5.56
N ASP A 427 -31.02 -3.47 6.34
CA ASP A 427 -29.63 -3.52 5.91
C ASP A 427 -29.06 -4.93 6.03
N ASP A 428 -28.19 -5.29 5.09
CA ASP A 428 -27.68 -6.66 4.95
C ASP A 428 -26.56 -6.98 5.95
N LEU A 429 -25.68 -6.04 6.20
CA LEU A 429 -24.58 -6.14 7.17
C LEU A 429 -24.56 -4.88 8.04
N VAL A 430 -24.51 -5.08 9.35
CA VAL A 430 -24.49 -4.00 10.32
C VAL A 430 -23.18 -4.08 11.12
N LEU A 431 -22.37 -3.03 11.05
CA LEU A 431 -21.08 -2.95 11.72
C LEU A 431 -21.21 -2.13 13.00
N THR A 432 -20.40 -2.45 14.00
CA THR A 432 -20.25 -1.59 15.19
C THR A 432 -19.78 -0.19 14.76
N ALA A 433 -20.49 0.84 15.23
CA ALA A 433 -20.11 2.22 14.93
C ALA A 433 -18.78 2.59 15.58
N VAL A 434 -17.94 3.28 14.83
CA VAL A 434 -16.64 3.78 15.28
C VAL A 434 -16.55 5.29 15.08
N HIS A 435 -15.47 5.92 15.57
CA HIS A 435 -15.27 7.34 15.35
C HIS A 435 -15.21 7.66 13.84
N PRO A 436 -15.88 8.73 13.34
CA PRO A 436 -15.98 9.02 11.90
C PRO A 436 -14.64 9.12 11.16
N TYR A 437 -13.55 9.54 11.81
CA TYR A 437 -12.22 9.55 11.19
C TYR A 437 -11.66 8.16 10.92
N LEU A 438 -12.12 7.14 11.66
CA LEU A 438 -11.62 5.77 11.61
C LEU A 438 -12.60 4.82 10.92
N SER A 439 -13.81 5.27 10.56
CA SER A 439 -14.80 4.43 9.87
C SER A 439 -14.28 3.77 8.59
N PRO A 440 -13.37 4.36 7.80
CA PRO A 440 -12.78 3.67 6.66
C PRO A 440 -12.03 2.38 7.02
N ILE A 441 -11.47 2.29 8.23
CA ILE A 441 -10.75 1.10 8.68
C ILE A 441 -11.72 -0.07 8.94
N SER A 442 -12.84 0.16 9.63
CA SER A 442 -13.83 -0.89 9.90
C SER A 442 -14.65 -1.22 8.65
N MET A 443 -15.05 -0.20 7.88
CA MET A 443 -15.92 -0.35 6.72
C MET A 443 -15.26 -1.12 5.57
N VAL A 444 -13.93 -1.07 5.41
CA VAL A 444 -13.24 -1.79 4.34
C VAL A 444 -13.20 -3.30 4.57
N VAL A 445 -13.22 -3.78 5.82
CA VAL A 445 -13.02 -5.20 6.16
C VAL A 445 -14.08 -6.12 5.55
N PRO A 446 -15.40 -5.86 5.69
CA PRO A 446 -16.40 -6.67 5.01
C PRO A 446 -16.23 -6.63 3.48
N THR A 447 -15.74 -5.53 2.89
CA THR A 447 -15.50 -5.45 1.44
C THR A 447 -14.31 -6.29 1.00
N GLN A 448 -13.27 -6.43 1.83
CA GLN A 448 -12.16 -7.35 1.61
C GLN A 448 -12.64 -8.81 1.65
N LEU A 449 -13.51 -9.18 2.60
CA LEU A 449 -14.12 -10.50 2.68
C LEU A 449 -15.04 -10.76 1.46
N ILE A 450 -15.81 -9.77 1.01
CA ILE A 450 -16.63 -9.87 -0.22
C ILE A 450 -15.73 -10.20 -1.42
N ALA A 451 -14.63 -9.50 -1.61
CA ALA A 451 -13.70 -9.76 -2.69
C ALA A 451 -13.06 -11.15 -2.57
N TYR A 452 -12.67 -11.56 -1.35
CA TYR A 452 -12.13 -12.88 -1.05
C TYR A 452 -13.11 -14.00 -1.43
N PHE A 453 -14.35 -13.97 -0.94
CA PHE A 453 -15.34 -15.00 -1.21
C PHE A 453 -15.80 -15.01 -2.68
N ALA A 454 -15.99 -13.84 -3.29
CA ALA A 454 -16.30 -13.75 -4.72
C ALA A 454 -15.22 -14.45 -5.58
N THR A 455 -13.96 -14.33 -5.19
CA THR A 455 -12.83 -14.97 -5.86
C THR A 455 -12.88 -16.49 -5.70
N LEU A 456 -13.13 -16.99 -4.48
CA LEU A 456 -13.24 -18.42 -4.20
C LEU A 456 -14.42 -19.07 -4.95
N HIS A 457 -15.60 -18.44 -4.97
CA HIS A 457 -16.77 -18.96 -5.70
C HIS A 457 -16.52 -19.06 -7.20
N ARG A 458 -15.60 -18.26 -7.73
CA ARG A 458 -15.18 -18.30 -9.13
C ARG A 458 -14.05 -19.31 -9.40
N GLY A 459 -13.58 -20.02 -8.37
CA GLY A 459 -12.48 -21.00 -8.48
C GLY A 459 -11.13 -20.38 -8.79
N LEU A 460 -10.88 -19.13 -8.35
CA LEU A 460 -9.67 -18.38 -8.62
C LEU A 460 -8.75 -18.36 -7.38
N ASP A 461 -7.46 -18.11 -7.61
CA ASP A 461 -6.46 -17.96 -6.54
C ASP A 461 -6.50 -16.53 -5.98
N VAL A 462 -6.78 -16.40 -4.68
CA VAL A 462 -6.88 -15.10 -4.00
C VAL A 462 -5.51 -14.50 -3.66
N ASP A 463 -4.47 -15.34 -3.49
CA ASP A 463 -3.14 -14.88 -3.10
C ASP A 463 -2.29 -14.47 -4.31
N LYS A 464 -2.52 -15.11 -5.46
CA LYS A 464 -1.73 -14.93 -6.68
C LYS A 464 -2.61 -14.66 -7.90
N PRO A 465 -3.23 -13.49 -7.97
CA PRO A 465 -4.02 -13.12 -9.15
C PRO A 465 -3.11 -12.97 -10.37
N ARG A 466 -3.69 -13.26 -11.55
CA ARG A 466 -2.96 -13.17 -12.81
C ARG A 466 -2.50 -11.74 -13.10
N ASN A 467 -1.35 -11.61 -13.77
CA ASN A 467 -0.79 -10.35 -14.27
C ASN A 467 -0.45 -9.30 -13.19
N LEU A 468 -0.42 -9.68 -11.93
CA LEU A 468 -0.08 -8.79 -10.82
C LEU A 468 1.15 -9.32 -10.07
N ALA A 469 1.91 -8.38 -9.51
CA ALA A 469 2.98 -8.63 -8.55
C ALA A 469 2.69 -7.89 -7.25
N LYS A 470 3.22 -8.39 -6.12
CA LYS A 470 3.00 -7.75 -4.80
C LYS A 470 3.57 -6.34 -4.75
N SER A 471 4.74 -6.13 -5.35
CA SER A 471 5.41 -4.84 -5.42
C SER A 471 5.75 -4.51 -6.88
N VAL A 472 5.41 -3.30 -7.33
CA VAL A 472 5.73 -2.79 -8.66
C VAL A 472 7.06 -2.04 -8.57
N THR A 473 8.12 -2.75 -8.91
CA THR A 473 9.52 -2.32 -8.75
C THR A 473 10.14 -1.81 -10.06
N VAL A 474 9.37 -1.81 -11.14
CA VAL A 474 9.77 -1.35 -12.49
C VAL A 474 8.72 -0.38 -13.04
N GLU A 475 9.14 0.55 -13.89
CA GLU A 475 8.28 1.45 -14.65
C GLU A 475 7.72 0.75 -15.89
#